data_596ffbbb218e3ca834e33a508fe51c35
#
_entry.id   596ffbbb218e3ca834e33a508fe51c35
#
_cell.length_a   1.000
_cell.length_b   1.000
_cell.length_c   1.000
_cell.angle_alpha   90.00
_cell.angle_beta   90.00
_cell.angle_gamma   90.00
#
_symmetry.space_group_name_H-M   'P 1'
#
loop_
_entity.id
_entity.type
_entity.pdbx_description
1 polymer ?
#
loop_
_entity_poly.entity_id
_entity_poly.type
_entity_poly.pdbx_seq_one_letter_code
_entity_poly.pdbx_strand_id
1 'polypeptide(L)' 'MNIIKKLRSETNMTVKELSEKANVAIGYISRIENDSDGNSNPSKNVMERIANALNSTVPKIFY' A
#
# COMPACT_ATOMS: atom_id res chain seq x y z
N MET A 1 -9.76 0.85 7.91
CA MET A 1 -8.55 1.49 8.40
C MET A 1 -7.42 1.27 7.40
N ASN A 2 -6.66 2.29 7.13
CA ASN A 2 -5.66 2.17 6.09
C ASN A 2 -4.28 2.53 6.59
N ILE A 3 -3.54 1.52 6.96
CA ILE A 3 -2.20 1.68 7.48
C ILE A 3 -1.20 2.08 6.38
N ILE A 4 -1.53 1.80 5.12
CA ILE A 4 -0.65 2.18 4.00
C ILE A 4 -0.50 3.68 3.96
N LYS A 5 -1.61 4.40 4.04
CA LYS A 5 -1.59 5.86 4.03
C LYS A 5 -0.81 6.41 5.22
N LYS A 6 -0.99 5.79 6.37
CA LYS A 6 -0.28 6.20 7.58
C LYS A 6 1.23 6.01 7.43
N LEU A 7 1.65 4.84 6.98
CA LEU A 7 3.07 4.55 6.80
C LEU A 7 3.70 5.44 5.73
N ARG A 8 2.95 5.67 4.65
CA ARG A 8 3.40 6.55 3.59
C ARG A 8 3.63 7.96 4.14
N SER A 9 2.68 8.43 4.92
CA SER A 9 2.74 9.76 5.54
C SER A 9 3.95 9.90 6.47
N GLU A 10 4.22 8.87 7.24
CA GLU A 10 5.33 8.87 8.20
C GLU A 10 6.68 8.96 7.49
N THR A 11 6.77 8.48 6.26
CA THR A 11 7.99 8.54 5.49
C THR A 11 8.00 9.69 4.49
N ASN A 12 7.01 10.57 4.54
CA ASN A 12 6.85 11.68 3.60
C ASN A 12 6.81 11.21 2.15
N MET A 13 6.18 10.09 1.93
CA MET A 13 6.08 9.48 0.60
C MET A 13 4.71 9.79 -0.01
N THR A 14 4.73 10.28 -1.26
CA THR A 14 3.48 10.49 -1.99
C THR A 14 2.97 9.16 -2.53
N VAL A 15 1.69 9.11 -2.92
CA VAL A 15 1.12 7.91 -3.51
C VAL A 15 1.85 7.57 -4.82
N LYS A 16 2.29 8.60 -5.54
CA LYS A 16 3.05 8.40 -6.77
C LYS A 16 4.40 7.73 -6.49
N GLU A 17 5.08 8.20 -5.45
CA GLU A 17 6.35 7.61 -5.07
C GLU A 17 6.19 6.15 -4.65
N LEU A 18 5.15 5.86 -3.90
CA LEU A 18 4.86 4.48 -3.49
C LEU A 18 4.57 3.62 -4.72
N SER A 19 3.79 4.16 -5.65
CA SER A 19 3.47 3.48 -6.90
C SER A 19 4.74 3.08 -7.65
N GLU A 20 5.68 4.00 -7.74
CA GLU A 20 6.93 3.76 -8.45
C GLU A 20 7.81 2.75 -7.72
N LYS A 21 7.92 2.88 -6.40
CA LYS A 21 8.75 1.98 -5.61
C LYS A 21 8.18 0.56 -5.59
N ALA A 22 6.87 0.45 -5.48
CA ALA A 22 6.22 -0.85 -5.41
C ALA A 22 6.00 -1.46 -6.79
N ASN A 23 6.18 -0.65 -7.84
CA ASN A 23 5.88 -1.06 -9.21
C ASN A 23 4.43 -1.53 -9.34
N VAL A 24 3.53 -0.75 -8.76
CA VAL A 24 2.09 -1.00 -8.76
C VAL A 24 1.40 0.25 -9.29
N ALA A 25 0.36 0.09 -10.08
CA ALA A 25 -0.37 1.22 -10.66
C ALA A 25 -0.88 2.16 -9.55
N ILE A 26 -0.72 3.46 -9.77
CA ILE A 26 -1.11 4.47 -8.78
C ILE A 26 -2.60 4.40 -8.47
N GLY A 27 -3.42 4.13 -9.49
CA GLY A 27 -4.86 3.99 -9.30
C GLY A 27 -5.21 2.81 -8.39
N TYR A 28 -4.44 1.75 -8.49
CA TYR A 28 -4.66 0.57 -7.65
C TYR A 28 -4.31 0.87 -6.20
N ILE A 29 -3.18 1.55 -5.99
CA ILE A 29 -2.78 1.92 -4.62
C ILE A 29 -3.83 2.85 -4.01
N SER A 30 -4.27 3.83 -4.78
CA SER A 30 -5.29 4.76 -4.33
C SER A 30 -6.56 4.02 -3.93
N ARG A 31 -6.95 3.03 -4.73
CA ARG A 31 -8.12 2.21 -4.44
C ARG A 31 -7.96 1.42 -3.14
N ILE A 32 -6.79 0.84 -2.94
CA ILE A 32 -6.52 0.08 -1.73
C ILE A 32 -6.55 1.01 -0.51
N GLU A 33 -5.97 2.20 -0.63
CA GLU A 33 -5.94 3.14 0.47
C GLU A 33 -7.33 3.64 0.87
N ASN A 34 -8.24 3.71 -0.09
CA ASN A 34 -9.57 4.22 0.16
C ASN A 34 -10.60 3.13 0.43
N ASP A 35 -10.18 1.89 0.49
CA ASP A 35 -11.09 0.78 0.71
C ASP A 35 -11.30 0.54 2.20
N SER A 36 -12.35 1.16 2.73
CA SER A 36 -12.67 1.02 4.14
C SER A 36 -13.45 -0.25 4.44
N ASP A 37 -13.97 -0.92 3.42
CA ASP A 37 -14.80 -2.11 3.58
C ASP A 37 -14.01 -3.41 3.47
N GLY A 38 -12.74 -3.33 3.10
CA GLY A 38 -11.94 -4.50 2.90
C GLY A 38 -12.31 -5.28 1.65
N ASN A 39 -12.99 -4.62 0.70
CA ASN A 39 -13.39 -5.26 -0.55
C ASN A 39 -12.26 -5.37 -1.56
N SER A 40 -11.25 -4.54 -1.42
CA SER A 40 -10.06 -4.67 -2.24
C SER A 40 -9.30 -5.90 -1.77
N ASN A 41 -8.95 -6.72 -2.73
CA ASN A 41 -8.27 -7.97 -2.41
C ASN A 41 -7.00 -8.08 -3.26
N PRO A 42 -5.97 -7.32 -2.90
CA PRO A 42 -4.73 -7.36 -3.68
C PRO A 42 -4.09 -8.73 -3.62
N SER A 43 -3.43 -9.11 -4.69
CA SER A 43 -2.75 -10.38 -4.73
C SER A 43 -1.58 -10.37 -3.72
N LYS A 44 -1.14 -11.55 -3.35
CA LYS A 44 -0.01 -11.68 -2.44
C LYS A 44 1.22 -10.95 -2.98
N ASN A 45 1.45 -11.05 -4.29
CA ASN A 45 2.57 -10.38 -4.95
C ASN A 45 2.48 -8.87 -4.76
N VAL A 46 1.29 -8.29 -4.97
CA VAL A 46 1.09 -6.85 -4.80
C VAL A 46 1.29 -6.45 -3.34
N MET A 47 0.76 -7.23 -2.42
CA MET A 47 0.93 -6.95 -1.00
C MET A 47 2.40 -6.92 -0.60
N GLU A 48 3.18 -7.87 -1.10
CA GLU A 48 4.61 -7.94 -0.80
C GLU A 48 5.36 -6.74 -1.39
N ARG A 49 5.01 -6.34 -2.61
CA ARG A 49 5.62 -5.18 -3.25
C ARG A 49 5.37 -3.91 -2.46
N ILE A 50 4.12 -3.73 -2.03
CA ILE A 50 3.76 -2.54 -1.24
C ILE A 50 4.48 -2.56 0.11
N ALA A 51 4.50 -3.70 0.77
CA ALA A 51 5.18 -3.83 2.06
C ALA A 51 6.66 -3.51 1.93
N ASN A 52 7.31 -4.04 0.91
CA ASN A 52 8.74 -3.78 0.68
C ASN A 52 8.99 -2.30 0.41
N ALA A 53 8.13 -1.67 -0.37
CA ALA A 53 8.27 -0.25 -0.69
C ALA A 53 8.12 0.62 0.55
N LEU A 54 7.32 0.19 1.50
CA LEU A 54 7.09 0.89 2.76
C LEU A 54 8.05 0.46 3.87
N ASN A 55 8.97 -0.44 3.53
CA ASN A 55 9.93 -0.97 4.49
C ASN A 55 9.22 -1.62 5.69
N SER A 56 8.18 -2.39 5.36
CA SER A 56 7.33 -3.05 6.36
C SER A 56 7.08 -4.51 5.95
N THR A 57 6.10 -5.14 6.56
CA THR A 57 5.76 -6.53 6.25
C THR A 57 4.29 -6.66 5.89
N VAL A 58 3.96 -7.72 5.16
CA VAL A 58 2.57 -7.98 4.77
C VAL A 58 1.65 -8.13 5.98
N PRO A 59 2.00 -8.93 6.99
CA PRO A 59 1.13 -9.06 8.16
C PRO A 59 0.88 -7.73 8.87
N LYS A 60 1.88 -6.86 8.89
CA LYS A 60 1.77 -5.58 9.58
C LYS A 60 0.80 -4.64 8.88
N ILE A 61 0.75 -4.73 7.55
CA ILE A 61 -0.07 -3.83 6.75
C ILE A 61 -1.45 -4.40 6.48
N PHE A 62 -1.53 -5.69 6.14
CA PHE A 62 -2.75 -6.30 5.61
C PHE A 62 -3.44 -7.25 6.59
N TYR A 63 -2.78 -7.65 7.63
CA TYR A 63 -3.33 -8.54 8.64
C TYR A 63 -3.19 -7.94 10.02
#